data_0bf44678c89ae9292a01a0f18ed0f840
#
_entry.id   0bf44678c89ae9292a01a0f18ed0f840
#
_cell.length_a   1.000
_cell.length_b   1.000
_cell.length_c   1.000
_cell.angle_alpha   90.00
_cell.angle_beta   90.00
_cell.angle_gamma   90.00
#
_symmetry.space_group_name_H-M   'P 1'
#
loop_
_entity.id
_entity.type
_entity.pdbx_description
1 polymer ?
#
loop_
_entity_poly.entity_id
_entity_poly.type
_entity_poly.pdbx_seq_one_letter_code
_entity_poly.pdbx_strand_id
1 'polypeptide(L)'
;MKEAYLKHCKERKENNLPPLSLDAKQTKSVVDNLISGSDDEFFLDLLTHRIPPGVDEAAYVKAGFLTSVAKGDQFCQSISQKHATFLLGTMLGGYSINSLIDLLDIDETAETACKALSHNILIYEAHQSVLEKSTHNDYA
;
A
#
# COMPACT_ATOMS: atom_id res chain seq x y z
N MET A 1 2.01 18.68 8.95
CA MET A 1 2.19 17.24 9.26
C MET A 1 3.65 16.88 9.50
N LYS A 2 4.59 17.14 8.58
CA LYS A 2 6.03 16.82 8.68
C LYS A 2 6.68 17.27 10.00
N GLU A 3 6.58 18.56 10.34
CA GLU A 3 7.18 19.13 11.57
C GLU A 3 6.66 18.46 12.85
N ALA A 4 5.34 18.21 12.92
CA ALA A 4 4.74 17.54 14.07
C ALA A 4 5.24 16.10 14.22
N TYR A 5 5.41 15.37 13.10
CA TYR A 5 5.97 14.02 13.12
C TYR A 5 7.45 14.01 13.53
N LEU A 6 8.26 14.93 12.99
CA LEU A 6 9.69 15.04 13.38
C LEU A 6 9.85 15.41 14.86
N LYS A 7 8.99 16.29 15.39
CA LYS A 7 8.96 16.61 16.83
C LYS A 7 8.64 15.37 17.67
N HIS A 8 7.60 14.62 17.27
CA HIS A 8 7.24 13.35 17.93
C HIS A 8 8.42 12.35 17.91
N CYS A 9 9.10 12.19 16.76
CA CYS A 9 10.27 11.31 16.68
C CYS A 9 11.38 11.72 17.64
N LYS A 10 11.65 13.03 17.78
CA LYS A 10 12.65 13.56 18.69
C LYS A 10 12.30 13.27 20.16
N GLU A 11 11.06 13.58 20.57
CA GLU A 11 10.57 13.33 21.92
C GLU A 11 10.64 11.84 22.30
N ARG A 12 10.27 10.96 21.35
CA ARG A 12 10.36 9.50 21.54
C ARG A 12 11.81 9.05 21.70
N LYS A 13 12.71 9.56 20.85
CA LYS A 13 14.15 9.24 20.90
C LYS A 13 14.78 9.66 22.22
N GLU A 14 14.44 10.82 22.76
CA GLU A 14 14.92 11.30 24.07
C GLU A 14 14.53 10.35 25.22
N ASN A 15 13.41 9.61 25.07
CA ASN A 15 12.95 8.59 26.00
C ASN A 15 13.40 7.17 25.64
N ASN A 16 14.31 6.99 24.69
CA ASN A 16 14.75 5.68 24.15
C ASN A 16 13.60 4.81 23.63
N LEU A 17 12.56 5.41 23.08
CA LEU A 17 11.39 4.73 22.50
C LEU A 17 11.35 4.92 20.98
N PRO A 18 10.91 3.91 20.22
CA PRO A 18 10.70 4.08 18.78
C PRO A 18 9.50 5.01 18.55
N PRO A 19 9.48 5.75 17.39
CA PRO A 19 8.31 6.52 17.01
C PRO A 19 7.07 5.61 16.88
N LEU A 20 5.91 6.12 17.23
CA LEU A 20 4.63 5.42 17.03
C LEU A 20 4.30 5.27 15.54
N SER A 21 3.55 4.25 15.20
CA SER A 21 2.93 4.13 13.88
C SER A 21 1.94 5.28 13.64
N LEU A 22 1.69 5.60 12.37
CA LEU A 22 0.73 6.62 11.99
C LEU A 22 -0.71 6.10 12.18
N ASP A 23 -1.58 6.97 12.66
CA ASP A 23 -3.02 6.72 12.68
C ASP A 23 -3.67 6.98 11.30
N ALA A 24 -4.96 6.68 11.16
CA ALA A 24 -5.69 6.86 9.91
C ALA A 24 -5.72 8.32 9.43
N LYS A 25 -5.83 9.29 10.34
CA LYS A 25 -5.83 10.73 10.00
C LYS A 25 -4.46 11.18 9.50
N GLN A 26 -3.41 10.74 10.18
CA GLN A 26 -2.03 11.03 9.78
C GLN A 26 -1.71 10.36 8.43
N THR A 27 -2.14 9.12 8.24
CA THR A 27 -1.99 8.37 6.98
C THR A 27 -2.70 9.07 5.83
N LYS A 28 -3.93 9.57 6.04
CA LYS A 28 -4.63 10.37 5.05
C LYS A 28 -3.85 11.64 4.70
N SER A 29 -3.28 12.33 5.69
CA SER A 29 -2.44 13.52 5.43
C SER A 29 -1.17 13.17 4.64
N VAL A 30 -0.56 12.00 4.87
CA VAL A 30 0.56 11.49 4.04
C VAL A 30 0.13 11.31 2.60
N VAL A 31 -1.01 10.65 2.37
CA VAL A 31 -1.58 10.43 1.03
C VAL A 31 -1.86 11.76 0.31
N ASP A 32 -2.50 12.71 0.99
CA ASP A 32 -2.81 14.03 0.42
C ASP A 32 -1.52 14.78 0.00
N ASN A 33 -0.44 14.68 0.78
CA ASN A 33 0.85 15.28 0.42
C ASN A 33 1.51 14.58 -0.77
N LEU A 34 1.45 13.24 -0.86
CA LEU A 34 1.96 12.49 -2.01
C LEU A 34 1.19 12.82 -3.31
N ILE A 35 -0.13 12.98 -3.24
CA ILE A 35 -0.94 13.39 -4.38
C ILE A 35 -0.58 14.82 -4.83
N SER A 36 -0.29 15.72 -3.89
CA SER A 36 0.10 17.09 -4.20
C SER A 36 1.55 17.26 -4.66
N GLY A 37 2.38 16.21 -4.58
CA GLY A 37 3.79 16.25 -4.95
C GLY A 37 4.66 17.05 -3.99
N SER A 38 4.33 17.05 -2.70
CA SER A 38 5.08 17.76 -1.66
C SER A 38 5.96 16.80 -0.87
N ASP A 39 7.28 17.04 -0.79
CA ASP A 39 8.22 16.23 0.02
C ASP A 39 8.11 14.71 -0.23
N ASP A 40 8.02 14.29 -1.46
CA ASP A 40 7.63 12.95 -1.90
C ASP A 40 8.47 11.85 -1.24
N GLU A 41 9.78 12.02 -1.14
CA GLU A 41 10.67 11.02 -0.53
C GLU A 41 10.34 10.77 0.95
N PHE A 42 10.11 11.86 1.71
CA PHE A 42 9.76 11.76 3.12
C PHE A 42 8.39 11.09 3.33
N PHE A 43 7.38 11.50 2.57
CA PHE A 43 6.04 10.94 2.71
C PHE A 43 5.93 9.52 2.16
N LEU A 44 6.71 9.17 1.13
CA LEU A 44 6.81 7.80 0.63
C LEU A 44 7.45 6.86 1.67
N ASP A 45 8.50 7.32 2.37
CA ASP A 45 9.09 6.57 3.47
C ASP A 45 8.07 6.31 4.60
N LEU A 46 7.31 7.34 4.99
CA LEU A 46 6.25 7.19 5.98
C LEU A 46 5.16 6.20 5.52
N LEU A 47 4.69 6.31 4.29
CA LEU A 47 3.69 5.41 3.72
C LEU A 47 4.19 3.96 3.72
N THR A 48 5.46 3.76 3.40
CA THR A 48 6.06 2.43 3.27
C THR A 48 6.30 1.78 4.63
N HIS A 49 6.87 2.52 5.59
CA HIS A 49 7.45 1.94 6.80
C HIS A 49 6.74 2.30 8.11
N ARG A 50 5.82 3.26 8.10
CA ARG A 50 5.23 3.80 9.33
C ARG A 50 3.73 3.58 9.50
N ILE A 51 3.10 2.86 8.58
CA ILE A 51 1.69 2.45 8.68
C ILE A 51 1.63 1.11 9.41
N PRO A 52 0.77 0.96 10.45
CA PRO A 52 0.62 -0.32 11.14
C PRO A 52 0.08 -1.38 10.19
N PRO A 53 0.53 -2.63 10.33
CA PRO A 53 0.00 -3.75 9.55
C PRO A 53 -1.36 -4.24 10.07
N GLY A 54 -1.96 -5.16 9.34
CA GLY A 54 -3.17 -5.86 9.79
C GLY A 54 -4.45 -5.08 9.48
N VAL A 55 -5.43 -5.13 10.35
CA VAL A 55 -6.79 -4.58 10.17
C VAL A 55 -6.96 -3.16 10.72
N ASP A 56 -5.88 -2.42 10.84
CA ASP A 56 -5.91 -1.03 11.31
C ASP A 56 -6.54 -0.11 10.25
N GLU A 57 -7.28 0.91 10.68
CA GLU A 57 -7.89 1.90 9.76
C GLU A 57 -6.85 2.62 8.91
N ALA A 58 -5.65 2.87 9.44
CA ALA A 58 -4.54 3.46 8.68
C ALA A 58 -4.09 2.55 7.52
N ALA A 59 -4.10 1.22 7.72
CA ALA A 59 -3.79 0.26 6.67
C ALA A 59 -4.87 0.25 5.57
N TYR A 60 -6.14 0.43 5.91
CA TYR A 60 -7.20 0.59 4.90
C TYR A 60 -7.00 1.85 4.04
N VAL A 61 -6.65 2.98 4.66
CA VAL A 61 -6.34 4.23 3.93
C VAL A 61 -5.18 4.02 2.96
N LYS A 62 -4.10 3.38 3.42
CA LYS A 62 -2.95 3.03 2.57
C LYS A 62 -3.36 2.12 1.41
N ALA A 63 -4.10 1.04 1.70
CA ALA A 63 -4.53 0.08 0.68
C ALA A 63 -5.42 0.74 -0.38
N GLY A 64 -6.38 1.56 0.03
CA GLY A 64 -7.27 2.31 -0.88
C GLY A 64 -6.49 3.23 -1.82
N PHE A 65 -5.56 4.01 -1.28
CA PHE A 65 -4.70 4.89 -2.08
C PHE A 65 -3.84 4.10 -3.08
N LEU A 66 -3.13 3.08 -2.60
CA LEU A 66 -2.27 2.25 -3.47
C LEU A 66 -3.07 1.54 -4.55
N THR A 67 -4.29 1.07 -4.23
CA THR A 67 -5.18 0.45 -5.22
C THR A 67 -5.58 1.45 -6.30
N SER A 68 -5.93 2.68 -5.95
CA SER A 68 -6.29 3.72 -6.92
C SER A 68 -5.11 4.08 -7.82
N VAL A 69 -3.90 4.17 -7.27
CA VAL A 69 -2.69 4.41 -8.08
C VAL A 69 -2.39 3.21 -8.99
N ALA A 70 -2.46 1.98 -8.46
CA ALA A 70 -2.19 0.76 -9.23
C ALA A 70 -3.16 0.55 -10.39
N LYS A 71 -4.44 0.89 -10.21
CA LYS A 71 -5.47 0.86 -11.26
C LYS A 71 -5.36 2.00 -12.27
N GLY A 72 -4.56 3.03 -11.98
CA GLY A 72 -4.43 4.23 -12.81
C GLY A 72 -5.51 5.29 -12.59
N ASP A 73 -6.38 5.11 -11.59
CA ASP A 73 -7.44 6.07 -11.24
C ASP A 73 -6.88 7.33 -10.58
N GLN A 74 -5.74 7.20 -9.89
CA GLN A 74 -5.05 8.29 -9.20
C GLN A 74 -3.62 8.41 -9.71
N PHE A 75 -3.24 9.58 -10.21
CA PHE A 75 -1.85 9.88 -10.54
C PHE A 75 -1.07 10.26 -9.28
N CYS A 76 0.13 9.71 -9.13
CA CYS A 76 1.11 10.08 -8.11
C CYS A 76 2.50 10.09 -8.75
N GLN A 77 3.21 11.23 -8.68
CA GLN A 77 4.51 11.39 -9.34
C GLN A 77 5.58 10.44 -8.78
N SER A 78 5.53 10.18 -7.47
CA SER A 78 6.52 9.39 -6.74
C SER A 78 6.23 7.88 -6.73
N ILE A 79 5.03 7.46 -7.14
CA ILE A 79 4.60 6.05 -7.09
C ILE A 79 3.99 5.65 -8.43
N SER A 80 4.68 4.77 -9.17
CA SER A 80 4.14 4.17 -10.39
C SER A 80 3.10 3.08 -10.08
N GLN A 81 2.30 2.68 -11.08
CA GLN A 81 1.34 1.57 -10.94
C GLN A 81 2.01 0.28 -10.46
N LYS A 82 3.17 -0.09 -11.03
CA LYS A 82 3.96 -1.25 -10.60
C LYS A 82 4.43 -1.12 -9.15
N HIS A 83 4.92 0.06 -8.76
CA HIS A 83 5.38 0.30 -7.39
C HIS A 83 4.23 0.24 -6.39
N ALA A 84 3.06 0.82 -6.72
CA ALA A 84 1.85 0.70 -5.91
C ALA A 84 1.41 -0.76 -5.73
N THR A 85 1.43 -1.56 -6.81
CA THR A 85 1.12 -2.99 -6.78
C THR A 85 2.11 -3.76 -5.91
N PHE A 86 3.40 -3.47 -6.01
CA PHE A 86 4.41 -4.05 -5.14
C PHE A 86 4.16 -3.73 -3.66
N LEU A 87 3.88 -2.46 -3.34
CA LEU A 87 3.58 -2.05 -1.96
C LEU A 87 2.31 -2.73 -1.41
N LEU A 88 1.27 -2.90 -2.23
CA LEU A 88 0.09 -3.70 -1.87
C LEU A 88 0.47 -5.14 -1.52
N GLY A 89 1.37 -5.74 -2.29
CA GLY A 89 1.88 -7.09 -2.05
C GLY A 89 2.67 -7.25 -0.75
N THR A 90 3.23 -6.16 -0.22
CA THR A 90 3.95 -6.16 1.07
C THR A 90 3.04 -5.98 2.28
N MET A 91 1.75 -5.66 2.08
CA MET A 91 0.81 -5.46 3.17
C MET A 91 0.38 -6.81 3.79
N LEU A 92 0.42 -6.86 5.12
CA LEU A 92 0.02 -8.04 5.90
C LEU A 92 -1.46 -7.93 6.27
N GLY A 93 -2.34 -8.20 5.32
CA GLY A 93 -3.78 -8.15 5.56
C GLY A 93 -4.59 -8.61 4.35
N GLY A 94 -5.77 -9.19 4.60
CA GLY A 94 -6.61 -9.78 3.55
C GLY A 94 -7.20 -8.77 2.56
N TYR A 95 -7.31 -7.49 2.93
CA TYR A 95 -7.94 -6.48 2.07
C TYR A 95 -7.08 -6.02 0.88
N SER A 96 -5.79 -6.29 0.86
CA SER A 96 -4.96 -6.07 -0.33
C SER A 96 -5.13 -7.19 -1.37
N ILE A 97 -5.60 -8.38 -0.96
CA ILE A 97 -5.70 -9.57 -1.82
C ILE A 97 -6.66 -9.34 -2.99
N ASN A 98 -7.87 -8.87 -2.72
CA ASN A 98 -8.86 -8.62 -3.79
C ASN A 98 -8.35 -7.57 -4.78
N SER A 99 -7.70 -6.51 -4.30
CA SER A 99 -7.08 -5.51 -5.16
C SER A 99 -5.99 -6.11 -6.05
N LEU A 100 -5.14 -6.98 -5.50
CA LEU A 100 -4.10 -7.68 -6.27
C LEU A 100 -4.69 -8.62 -7.33
N ILE A 101 -5.80 -9.32 -7.00
CA ILE A 101 -6.51 -10.18 -7.96
C ILE A 101 -7.08 -9.34 -9.12
N ASP A 102 -7.70 -8.19 -8.83
CA ASP A 102 -8.18 -7.28 -9.88
C ASP A 102 -7.04 -6.79 -10.79
N LEU A 103 -5.86 -6.52 -10.22
CA LEU A 103 -4.69 -6.03 -10.94
C LEU A 103 -4.05 -7.07 -11.87
N LEU A 104 -4.43 -8.35 -11.79
CA LEU A 104 -4.04 -9.37 -12.76
C LEU A 104 -4.57 -9.08 -14.18
N ASP A 105 -5.69 -8.39 -14.30
CA ASP A 105 -6.32 -8.06 -15.58
C ASP A 105 -5.77 -6.77 -16.23
N ILE A 106 -4.80 -6.12 -15.60
CA ILE A 106 -4.18 -4.89 -16.09
C ILE A 106 -2.74 -5.19 -16.53
N ASP A 107 -2.44 -5.11 -17.82
CA ASP A 107 -1.14 -5.49 -18.39
C ASP A 107 0.06 -4.86 -17.66
N GLU A 108 -0.06 -3.59 -17.26
CA GLU A 108 1.00 -2.83 -16.56
C GLU A 108 1.34 -3.41 -15.18
N THR A 109 0.38 -4.04 -14.50
CA THR A 109 0.50 -4.51 -13.11
C THR A 109 0.45 -6.02 -12.95
N ALA A 110 -0.03 -6.76 -13.96
CA ALA A 110 -0.33 -8.19 -13.89
C ALA A 110 0.85 -9.04 -13.40
N GLU A 111 2.04 -8.85 -13.95
CA GLU A 111 3.24 -9.60 -13.52
C GLU A 111 3.59 -9.34 -12.03
N THR A 112 3.49 -8.09 -11.61
CA THR A 112 3.78 -7.69 -10.22
C THR A 112 2.73 -8.23 -9.25
N ALA A 113 1.45 -8.18 -9.65
CA ALA A 113 0.35 -8.73 -8.88
C ALA A 113 0.46 -10.27 -8.76
N CYS A 114 0.78 -10.97 -9.84
CA CYS A 114 1.04 -12.42 -9.83
C CYS A 114 2.17 -12.79 -8.84
N LYS A 115 3.30 -12.10 -8.90
CA LYS A 115 4.41 -12.30 -7.96
C LYS A 115 3.99 -12.04 -6.51
N ALA A 116 3.24 -10.98 -6.25
CA ALA A 116 2.74 -10.65 -4.91
C ALA A 116 1.81 -11.75 -4.36
N LEU A 117 0.86 -12.21 -5.17
CA LEU A 117 -0.09 -13.25 -4.78
C LEU A 117 0.60 -14.61 -4.58
N SER A 118 1.59 -14.99 -5.40
CA SER A 118 2.31 -16.25 -5.28
C SER A 118 3.11 -16.37 -3.98
N HIS A 119 3.46 -15.25 -3.34
CA HIS A 119 4.16 -15.22 -2.05
C HIS A 119 3.21 -14.98 -0.86
N ASN A 120 1.91 -14.81 -1.10
CA ASN A 120 0.95 -14.49 -0.06
C ASN A 120 0.19 -15.75 0.38
N ILE A 121 0.32 -16.10 1.66
CA ILE A 121 -0.37 -17.26 2.25
C ILE A 121 -1.82 -16.95 2.68
N LEU A 122 -2.27 -15.68 2.55
CA LEU A 122 -3.58 -15.23 3.01
C LEU A 122 -4.64 -15.23 1.89
N ILE A 123 -4.45 -16.01 0.83
CA ILE A 123 -5.37 -16.06 -0.31
C ILE A 123 -6.70 -16.73 0.09
N TYR A 124 -6.66 -17.76 0.95
CA TYR A 124 -7.86 -18.46 1.46
C TYR A 124 -8.96 -18.66 0.41
N GLU A 125 -10.17 -18.14 0.69
CA GLU A 125 -11.34 -18.25 -0.19
C GLU A 125 -11.19 -17.49 -1.52
N ALA A 126 -10.29 -16.51 -1.59
CA ALA A 126 -10.02 -15.76 -2.81
C ALA A 126 -9.35 -16.59 -3.93
N HIS A 127 -8.85 -17.80 -3.62
CA HIS A 127 -8.27 -18.71 -4.63
C HIS A 127 -9.25 -19.00 -5.77
N GLN A 128 -10.55 -19.07 -5.50
CA GLN A 128 -11.57 -19.32 -6.53
C GLN A 128 -11.58 -18.19 -7.58
N SER A 129 -11.47 -16.93 -7.15
CA SER A 129 -11.39 -15.79 -8.07
C SER A 129 -10.13 -15.84 -8.95
N VAL A 130 -9.01 -16.32 -8.43
CA VAL A 130 -7.79 -16.51 -9.23
C VAL A 130 -8.00 -17.62 -10.25
N LEU A 131 -8.59 -18.76 -9.88
CA LEU A 131 -8.91 -19.85 -10.78
C LEU A 131 -9.85 -19.44 -11.92
N GLU A 132 -10.85 -18.62 -11.63
CA GLU A 132 -11.75 -18.07 -12.65
C GLU A 132 -11.00 -17.20 -13.66
N LYS A 133 -10.09 -16.34 -13.20
CA LYS A 133 -9.26 -15.50 -14.08
C LYS A 133 -8.26 -16.32 -14.91
N SER A 134 -7.75 -17.44 -14.40
CA SER A 134 -6.80 -18.29 -15.13
C SER A 134 -7.35 -18.86 -16.44
N THR A 135 -8.65 -18.82 -16.66
CA THR A 135 -9.27 -19.23 -17.92
C THR A 135 -8.98 -18.28 -19.08
N HIS A 136 -8.56 -17.05 -18.81
CA HIS A 136 -8.31 -16.00 -19.82
C HIS A 136 -7.11 -15.11 -19.52
N ASN A 137 -6.35 -15.42 -18.48
CA ASN A 137 -5.22 -14.61 -18.01
C ASN A 137 -4.05 -15.53 -17.61
N ASP A 138 -2.93 -15.39 -18.30
CA ASP A 138 -1.73 -16.24 -18.11
C ASP A 138 -1.00 -15.97 -16.77
N TYR A 139 -1.34 -14.86 -16.08
CA TYR A 139 -0.77 -14.50 -14.78
C TYR A 139 -1.58 -15.02 -13.59
N ALA A 140 -2.78 -15.54 -13.77
CA ALA A 140 -3.63 -16.11 -12.72
C ALA A 140 -3.45 -17.66 -12.63
#